data_3adfa118576e0172b805dcf03e7a0854
#
_entry.id   3adfa118576e0172b805dcf03e7a0854
#
_cell.length_a   1.000
_cell.length_b   1.000
_cell.length_c   1.000
_cell.angle_alpha   90.00
_cell.angle_beta   90.00
_cell.angle_gamma   90.00
#
_symmetry.space_group_name_H-M   'P 1'
#
loop_
_entity.id
_entity.type
_entity.pdbx_description
1 polymer ?
#
loop_
_entity_poly.entity_id
_entity_poly.type
_entity_poly.pdbx_seq_one_letter_code
_entity_poly.pdbx_strand_id
1 'polypeptide(L)'
;LESRVWLCNIAVSSGPSCSGNPCGSANGCEATLNPANSKVSFAPCVGECGLMRINNDYFYGYLGGSETIFRRKIFVNELVDNAEAGVTVIVEWPERFSTQSITIVGHIFNWL
;
A
#
# COMPACT_ATOMS: atom_id res chain seq x y z
N LEU A 1 -23.55 7.85 11.48
CA LEU A 1 -24.22 6.75 11.58
C LEU A 1 -23.45 5.57 12.11
N GLU A 2 -22.49 5.22 11.69
CA GLU A 2 -21.78 4.07 12.14
C GLU A 2 -20.64 4.45 12.99
N SER A 3 -20.28 3.59 13.86
CA SER A 3 -19.01 3.72 14.53
C SER A 3 -17.87 3.28 13.62
N ARG A 4 -18.17 3.05 12.36
CA ARG A 4 -17.19 2.60 11.40
C ARG A 4 -16.19 3.72 11.11
N VAL A 5 -14.92 3.36 11.10
CA VAL A 5 -13.82 4.26 10.81
C VAL A 5 -13.33 3.96 9.41
N TRP A 6 -13.32 4.96 8.54
CA TRP A 6 -12.78 4.76 7.21
C TRP A 6 -11.25 4.64 7.30
N LEU A 7 -10.64 4.00 6.34
CA LEU A 7 -9.21 3.65 6.35
C LEU A 7 -8.83 2.71 7.49
N CYS A 8 -9.82 2.01 8.03
CA CYS A 8 -9.61 1.04 9.09
C CYS A 8 -8.68 -0.07 8.59
N ASN A 9 -7.64 -0.38 9.37
CA ASN A 9 -6.64 -1.39 9.04
C ASN A 9 -5.83 -1.06 7.78
N ILE A 10 -5.86 0.18 7.34
CA ILE A 10 -5.01 0.66 6.25
C ILE A 10 -4.11 1.77 6.79
N ALA A 11 -4.68 2.84 7.28
CA ALA A 11 -3.91 4.00 7.76
C ALA A 11 -4.29 4.42 9.16
N VAL A 12 -5.32 3.84 9.75
CA VAL A 12 -5.72 4.14 11.13
C VAL A 12 -5.88 2.84 11.90
N SER A 13 -5.54 2.89 13.19
CA SER A 13 -5.62 1.75 14.07
C SER A 13 -6.65 1.92 15.18
N SER A 14 -7.33 3.06 15.22
CA SER A 14 -8.37 3.30 16.21
C SER A 14 -9.73 2.89 15.67
N GLY A 15 -10.62 2.49 16.57
CA GLY A 15 -11.96 2.09 16.19
C GLY A 15 -12.24 0.64 16.57
N PRO A 16 -13.52 0.24 16.55
CA PRO A 16 -13.92 -1.06 17.10
C PRO A 16 -13.32 -2.28 16.41
N SER A 17 -13.06 -2.19 15.15
CA SER A 17 -12.55 -3.32 14.37
C SER A 17 -11.18 -3.06 13.76
N CYS A 18 -10.54 -1.96 14.10
CA CYS A 18 -9.26 -1.61 13.52
C CYS A 18 -8.14 -2.12 14.42
N SER A 19 -7.24 -2.90 13.84
CA SER A 19 -6.14 -3.48 14.59
C SER A 19 -4.78 -2.98 14.16
N GLY A 20 -4.71 -2.12 13.16
CA GLY A 20 -3.41 -1.60 12.73
C GLY A 20 -3.54 -0.56 11.63
N ASN A 21 -2.42 0.05 11.32
CA ASN A 21 -2.31 1.05 10.28
C ASN A 21 -1.07 0.78 9.42
N PRO A 22 -1.06 -0.34 8.68
CA PRO A 22 0.14 -0.75 7.96
C PRO A 22 0.65 0.30 6.98
N CYS A 23 -0.24 1.03 6.34
CA CYS A 23 0.16 2.03 5.34
C CYS A 23 0.45 3.39 5.95
N GLY A 24 0.26 3.54 7.26
CA GLY A 24 0.66 4.74 8.00
C GLY A 24 2.03 4.62 8.64
N SER A 25 2.71 3.50 8.46
CA SER A 25 4.02 3.29 9.08
C SER A 25 5.12 4.01 8.30
N ALA A 26 6.28 4.15 8.95
CA ALA A 26 7.41 4.89 8.37
C ALA A 26 7.97 4.22 7.11
N ASN A 27 7.82 2.91 6.98
CA ASN A 27 8.37 2.16 5.85
C ASN A 27 7.33 1.89 4.76
N GLY A 28 6.10 2.36 4.95
CA GLY A 28 5.02 2.10 4.01
C GLY A 28 4.47 0.69 4.12
N CYS A 29 3.62 0.32 3.18
CA CYS A 29 2.98 -0.99 3.18
C CYS A 29 3.05 -1.62 1.79
N GLU A 30 2.77 -2.92 1.77
CA GLU A 30 2.55 -3.70 0.56
C GLU A 30 1.06 -3.98 0.44
N ALA A 31 0.53 -3.88 -0.77
CA ALA A 31 -0.84 -4.25 -1.06
C ALA A 31 -0.83 -5.50 -1.92
N THR A 32 -1.52 -6.54 -1.48
CA THR A 32 -1.58 -7.82 -2.18
C THR A 32 -3.01 -8.12 -2.56
N LEU A 33 -3.23 -8.39 -3.85
CA LEU A 33 -4.53 -8.79 -4.35
C LEU A 33 -4.63 -10.30 -4.31
N ASN A 34 -5.68 -10.82 -3.68
CA ASN A 34 -5.98 -12.23 -3.72
C ASN A 34 -6.90 -12.46 -4.93
N PRO A 35 -6.42 -13.15 -5.97
CA PRO A 35 -7.22 -13.33 -7.19
C PRO A 35 -8.44 -14.22 -6.99
N ALA A 36 -8.44 -15.05 -5.94
CA ALA A 36 -9.56 -15.96 -5.69
C ALA A 36 -10.82 -15.22 -5.25
N ASN A 37 -10.68 -14.11 -4.54
CA ASN A 37 -11.83 -13.36 -4.03
C ASN A 37 -11.77 -11.87 -4.32
N SER A 38 -10.79 -11.44 -5.09
CA SER A 38 -10.59 -10.02 -5.48
C SER A 38 -10.43 -9.09 -4.30
N LYS A 39 -9.98 -9.60 -3.17
CA LYS A 39 -9.75 -8.78 -1.99
C LYS A 39 -8.30 -8.35 -1.93
N VAL A 40 -8.08 -7.14 -1.44
CA VAL A 40 -6.75 -6.58 -1.26
C VAL A 40 -6.43 -6.58 0.23
N SER A 41 -5.25 -7.07 0.58
CA SER A 41 -4.75 -7.01 1.94
C SER A 41 -3.52 -6.11 1.99
N PHE A 42 -3.31 -5.48 3.15
CA PHE A 42 -2.21 -4.57 3.37
C PHE A 42 -1.35 -5.08 4.52
N ALA A 43 -0.04 -5.01 4.34
CA ALA A 43 0.90 -5.40 5.37
C ALA A 43 2.02 -4.36 5.45
N PRO A 44 2.46 -3.98 6.67
CA PRO A 44 3.55 -3.01 6.78
C PRO A 44 4.85 -3.62 6.29
N CYS A 45 5.69 -2.80 5.67
CA CYS A 45 7.02 -3.21 5.27
C CYS A 45 7.96 -3.07 6.47
N VAL A 46 8.76 -4.10 6.71
CA VAL A 46 9.75 -4.08 7.78
C VAL A 46 11.09 -3.78 7.16
N GLY A 47 11.60 -2.57 7.41
CA GLY A 47 12.80 -2.09 6.76
C GLY A 47 12.49 -1.61 5.34
N GLU A 48 12.36 -2.53 4.42
CA GLU A 48 11.95 -2.19 3.06
C GLU A 48 10.91 -3.17 2.56
N CYS A 49 10.17 -2.76 1.55
CA CYS A 49 9.16 -3.61 0.94
C CYS A 49 9.82 -4.68 0.08
N GLY A 50 9.14 -5.79 -0.13
CA GLY A 50 9.67 -6.87 -0.94
C GLY A 50 9.71 -6.53 -2.42
N LEU A 51 10.49 -7.29 -3.16
CA LEU A 51 10.52 -7.14 -4.61
C LEU A 51 9.19 -7.59 -5.20
N MET A 52 8.70 -6.84 -6.17
CA MET A 52 7.49 -7.20 -6.89
C MET A 52 7.79 -8.34 -7.85
N ARG A 53 6.77 -9.12 -8.14
CA ARG A 53 6.84 -10.22 -9.09
C ARG A 53 5.85 -9.96 -10.21
N ILE A 54 6.18 -10.43 -11.40
CA ILE A 54 5.27 -10.33 -12.54
C ILE A 54 4.81 -11.73 -12.91
N ASN A 55 3.50 -11.93 -13.01
CA ASN A 55 2.94 -13.24 -13.31
C ASN A 55 2.80 -13.44 -14.83
N ASN A 56 2.29 -14.60 -15.23
CA ASN A 56 2.16 -14.96 -16.65
C ASN A 56 1.15 -14.07 -17.39
N ASP A 57 0.29 -13.38 -16.66
CA ASP A 57 -0.69 -12.47 -17.24
C ASP A 57 -0.19 -11.01 -17.23
N TYR A 58 1.09 -10.83 -16.93
CA TYR A 58 1.75 -9.51 -16.87
C TYR A 58 1.20 -8.60 -15.79
N PHE A 59 0.68 -9.15 -14.71
CA PHE A 59 0.29 -8.37 -13.54
C PHE A 59 1.41 -8.41 -12.50
N TYR A 60 1.66 -7.25 -11.90
CA TYR A 60 2.65 -7.12 -10.84
C TYR A 60 2.00 -7.41 -9.50
N GLY A 61 2.74 -8.08 -8.63
CA GLY A 61 2.26 -8.39 -7.29
C GLY A 61 3.38 -9.03 -6.49
N TYR A 62 3.02 -9.88 -5.54
CA TYR A 62 4.00 -10.52 -4.66
C TYR A 62 3.91 -12.04 -4.70
N LEU A 63 3.01 -12.59 -5.51
CA LEU A 63 2.77 -14.02 -5.57
C LEU A 63 2.98 -14.53 -6.99
N GLY A 64 3.67 -15.66 -7.09
CA GLY A 64 3.87 -16.34 -8.36
C GLY A 64 4.72 -15.59 -9.35
N GLY A 65 4.89 -16.17 -10.53
CA GLY A 65 5.62 -15.53 -11.61
C GLY A 65 7.12 -15.39 -11.33
N SER A 66 7.69 -14.34 -11.91
CA SER A 66 9.13 -14.08 -11.83
C SER A 66 9.41 -12.81 -11.05
N GLU A 67 10.48 -12.84 -10.28
CA GLU A 67 10.89 -11.69 -9.50
C GLU A 67 11.41 -10.57 -10.40
N THR A 68 11.03 -9.33 -10.09
CA THR A 68 11.51 -8.15 -10.80
C THR A 68 12.51 -7.40 -9.94
N ILE A 69 13.05 -6.30 -10.48
CA ILE A 69 13.97 -5.43 -9.74
C ILE A 69 13.23 -4.34 -8.97
N PHE A 70 11.90 -4.28 -9.05
CA PHE A 70 11.12 -3.17 -8.53
C PHE A 70 10.61 -3.45 -7.12
N ARG A 71 10.69 -2.42 -6.27
CA ARG A 71 10.05 -2.39 -4.96
C ARG A 71 9.04 -1.26 -4.96
N ARG A 72 7.86 -1.53 -4.44
CA ARG A 72 6.80 -0.52 -4.34
C ARG A 72 6.45 -0.36 -2.88
N LYS A 73 6.43 0.89 -2.40
CA LYS A 73 5.93 1.17 -1.06
C LYS A 73 4.78 2.15 -1.16
N ILE A 74 3.79 1.93 -0.34
CA ILE A 74 2.55 2.67 -0.35
C ILE A 74 2.37 3.32 1.01
N PHE A 75 2.08 4.61 1.01
CA PHE A 75 1.76 5.35 2.22
C PHE A 75 0.35 5.89 2.09
N VAL A 76 -0.44 5.74 3.14
CA VAL A 76 -1.79 6.32 3.18
C VAL A 76 -1.87 7.12 4.47
N ASN A 77 -2.14 8.41 4.35
CA ASN A 77 -2.22 9.32 5.48
C ASN A 77 -3.52 10.07 5.44
N GLU A 78 -4.23 10.09 6.56
CA GLU A 78 -5.44 10.88 6.65
C GLU A 78 -5.06 12.37 6.76
N LEU A 79 -5.54 13.17 5.81
CA LEU A 79 -5.23 14.59 5.73
C LEU A 79 -6.31 15.43 6.41
N VAL A 80 -7.56 15.06 6.20
CA VAL A 80 -8.71 15.69 6.85
C VAL A 80 -9.49 14.56 7.51
N ASP A 81 -9.70 14.71 8.79
CA ASP A 81 -10.30 13.67 9.61
C ASP A 81 -11.63 13.21 9.03
N ASN A 82 -11.76 11.92 8.78
CA ASN A 82 -12.94 11.27 8.21
C ASN A 82 -13.36 11.79 6.83
N ALA A 83 -12.51 12.54 6.13
CA ALA A 83 -12.90 13.17 4.89
C ALA A 83 -11.93 12.93 3.74
N GLU A 84 -10.64 13.03 3.98
CA GLU A 84 -9.66 13.00 2.90
C GLU A 84 -8.38 12.31 3.34
N ALA A 85 -7.81 11.51 2.44
CA ALA A 85 -6.51 10.89 2.67
C ALA A 85 -5.61 11.10 1.47
N GLY A 86 -4.33 11.26 1.73
CA GLY A 86 -3.31 11.27 0.70
C GLY A 86 -2.75 9.87 0.52
N VAL A 87 -2.57 9.47 -0.72
CA VAL A 87 -1.96 8.19 -1.07
C VAL A 87 -0.68 8.49 -1.83
N THR A 88 0.44 7.98 -1.34
CA THR A 88 1.73 8.14 -1.99
C THR A 88 2.26 6.76 -2.35
N VAL A 89 2.58 6.56 -3.61
CA VAL A 89 3.16 5.31 -4.08
C VAL A 89 4.55 5.61 -4.62
N ILE A 90 5.54 4.92 -4.08
CA ILE A 90 6.93 5.07 -4.51
C ILE A 90 7.40 3.74 -5.07
N VAL A 91 7.86 3.76 -6.31
CA VAL A 91 8.46 2.58 -6.94
C VAL A 91 9.94 2.84 -7.09
N GLU A 92 10.75 1.93 -6.60
CA GLU A 92 12.21 2.05 -6.60
C GLU A 92 12.85 0.87 -7.31
N TRP A 93 13.97 1.13 -7.97
CA TRP A 93 14.74 0.07 -8.61
C TRP A 93 16.21 0.46 -8.62
N PRO A 94 17.12 -0.53 -8.54
CA PRO A 94 18.54 -0.22 -8.60
C PRO A 94 18.98 0.10 -10.01
N GLU A 95 19.84 1.08 -10.13
CA GLU A 95 20.57 1.38 -11.33
C GLU A 95 22.05 1.14 -11.05
N ARG A 96 22.88 1.34 -12.05
CA ARG A 96 24.28 0.96 -11.98
C ARG A 96 25.02 1.51 -10.76
N PHE A 97 24.79 2.77 -10.42
CA PHE A 97 25.48 3.44 -9.32
C PHE A 97 24.54 4.08 -8.31
N SER A 98 23.24 3.88 -8.44
CA SER A 98 22.28 4.57 -7.59
C SER A 98 20.95 3.83 -7.61
N THR A 99 20.04 4.27 -6.74
CA THR A 99 18.65 3.81 -6.76
C THR A 99 17.82 4.88 -7.42
N GLN A 100 17.02 4.48 -8.39
CA GLN A 100 16.08 5.36 -9.05
C GLN A 100 14.70 5.18 -8.44
N SER A 101 13.87 6.20 -8.52
CA SER A 101 12.51 6.11 -8.00
C SER A 101 11.55 6.98 -8.77
N ILE A 102 10.28 6.56 -8.73
CA ILE A 102 9.15 7.36 -9.22
C ILE A 102 8.17 7.46 -8.08
N THR A 103 7.67 8.67 -7.84
CA THR A 103 6.68 8.93 -6.79
C THR A 103 5.40 9.43 -7.43
N ILE A 104 4.28 8.80 -7.06
CA ILE A 104 2.95 9.18 -7.51
C ILE A 104 2.14 9.52 -6.29
N VAL A 105 1.48 10.69 -6.31
CA VAL A 105 0.64 11.14 -5.20
C VAL A 105 -0.78 11.30 -5.70
N GLY A 106 -1.71 10.78 -4.93
CA GLY A 106 -3.14 10.91 -5.20
C GLY A 106 -3.90 11.21 -3.94
N HIS A 107 -5.18 11.44 -4.08
CA HIS A 107 -6.06 11.73 -2.96
C HIS A 107 -7.31 10.87 -3.07
N ILE A 108 -7.78 10.38 -1.94
CA ILE A 108 -9.05 9.68 -1.86
C ILE A 108 -9.94 10.40 -0.86
N PHE A 109 -11.22 10.37 -1.12
CA PHE A 109 -12.20 11.11 -0.34
C PHE A 109 -13.27 10.16 0.18
N ASN A 110 -13.73 10.45 1.37
CA ASN A 110 -14.81 9.69 1.99
C ASN A 110 -16.13 10.30 1.53
N TRP A 111 -16.75 9.66 0.56
CA TRP A 111 -17.97 10.17 -0.08
C TRP A 111 -19.27 9.80 0.66
N LEU A 112 -19.15 9.24 1.82
CA LEU A 112 -20.33 8.83 2.57
C LEU A 112 -20.98 9.98 3.39
#